data_b6662dfea201ecaf708713eced5c6088
#
_entry.id   b6662dfea201ecaf708713eced5c6088
#
_cell.length_a   1.000
_cell.length_b   1.000
_cell.length_c   1.000
_cell.angle_alpha   90.00
_cell.angle_beta   90.00
_cell.angle_gamma   90.00
#
_symmetry.space_group_name_H-M   'P 1'
#
loop_
_entity.id
_entity.type
_entity.pdbx_description
1 polymer ?
#
loop_
_entity_poly.entity_id
_entity_poly.type
_entity_poly.pdbx_seq_one_letter_code
_entity_poly.pdbx_strand_id
1 'polypeptide(L)'
;MTSARTGFRAGERFAQMDSWQQPAPGEPGIWNALGWRRAELEAGRAVLEWEPNTDHAFQAGDSWIVHGGMVTAILDSAMGSATWSLLDRDEVYLTADLRTEFYRPTRLGRIRATGWVVRKTRRVTFAAAELHDEEGTLLASCRATNITIDLRDEPQRARRGPARPVSD
;
A
#
# COMPACT_ATOMS: atom_id res chain seq x y z
N MET A 1 7.29 10.37 -36.86
CA MET A 1 8.38 10.49 -35.88
C MET A 1 7.89 9.91 -34.56
N THR A 2 8.28 8.68 -34.31
CA THR A 2 7.81 7.90 -33.13
C THR A 2 8.69 8.30 -31.93
N SER A 3 8.10 9.00 -30.97
CA SER A 3 8.78 9.35 -29.71
C SER A 3 9.12 8.04 -29.00
N ALA A 4 10.40 7.73 -28.88
CA ALA A 4 10.91 6.64 -28.08
C ALA A 4 10.51 6.91 -26.61
N ARG A 5 9.61 6.09 -26.05
CA ARG A 5 9.37 6.02 -24.61
C ARG A 5 10.68 5.55 -23.98
N THR A 6 11.42 6.46 -23.39
CA THR A 6 12.54 6.12 -22.52
C THR A 6 11.96 5.47 -21.27
N GLY A 7 11.78 4.16 -21.31
CA GLY A 7 11.40 3.37 -20.16
C GLY A 7 12.48 3.49 -19.09
N PHE A 8 12.12 3.95 -17.94
CA PHE A 8 12.97 3.88 -16.73
C PHE A 8 13.36 2.42 -16.50
N ARG A 9 14.63 2.17 -16.22
CA ARG A 9 15.06 0.84 -15.79
C ARG A 9 14.49 0.60 -14.39
N ALA A 10 13.97 -0.60 -14.13
CA ALA A 10 13.35 -0.98 -12.85
C ALA A 10 14.18 -0.53 -11.62
N GLY A 11 15.52 -0.59 -11.67
CA GLY A 11 16.39 -0.19 -10.58
C GLY A 11 16.43 1.32 -10.25
N GLU A 12 16.24 2.20 -11.25
CA GLU A 12 16.23 3.66 -11.02
C GLU A 12 14.91 4.09 -10.34
N ARG A 13 13.85 3.34 -10.56
CA ARG A 13 12.56 3.56 -9.97
C ARG A 13 12.51 3.10 -8.51
N PHE A 14 13.11 1.97 -8.19
CA PHE A 14 13.21 1.47 -6.82
C PHE A 14 13.91 2.46 -5.89
N ALA A 15 14.94 3.17 -6.35
CA ALA A 15 15.61 4.21 -5.57
C ALA A 15 14.70 5.45 -5.32
N GLN A 16 13.83 5.82 -6.29
CA GLN A 16 12.85 6.90 -6.10
C GLN A 16 11.67 6.48 -5.20
N MET A 17 11.31 5.21 -5.17
CA MET A 17 10.24 4.72 -4.31
C MET A 17 10.56 4.83 -2.82
N ASP A 18 11.82 4.72 -2.44
CA ASP A 18 12.21 4.82 -1.03
C ASP A 18 11.91 6.20 -0.45
N SER A 19 11.98 7.27 -1.25
CA SER A 19 11.66 8.63 -0.81
C SER A 19 10.16 8.92 -0.73
N TRP A 20 9.31 8.19 -1.47
CA TRP A 20 7.86 8.49 -1.55
C TRP A 20 6.99 7.61 -0.66
N GLN A 21 7.40 6.37 -0.44
CA GLN A 21 6.60 5.40 0.34
C GLN A 21 7.19 5.06 1.71
N GLN A 22 8.45 5.36 1.93
CA GLN A 22 9.06 5.27 3.25
C GLN A 22 9.63 6.63 3.62
N PRO A 23 8.86 7.46 4.34
CA PRO A 23 9.41 8.69 4.89
C PRO A 23 10.63 8.35 5.77
N ALA A 24 11.64 9.23 5.78
CA ALA A 24 12.80 9.04 6.65
C ALA A 24 12.35 8.88 8.12
N PRO A 25 13.10 8.18 8.96
CA PRO A 25 12.76 8.05 10.37
C PRO A 25 12.48 9.42 11.01
N GLY A 26 11.30 9.58 11.61
CA GLY A 26 10.84 10.83 12.22
C GLY A 26 10.12 11.80 11.28
N GLU A 27 10.07 11.58 9.98
CA GLU A 27 9.23 12.35 9.08
C GLU A 27 7.75 11.96 9.20
N PRO A 28 6.80 12.90 8.98
CA PRO A 28 5.37 12.60 8.97
C PRO A 28 5.03 11.61 7.86
N GLY A 29 4.19 10.63 8.19
CA GLY A 29 3.69 9.67 7.22
C GLY A 29 3.08 8.45 7.89
N ILE A 30 2.12 7.81 7.23
CA ILE A 30 1.39 6.67 7.78
C ILE A 30 2.32 5.49 8.12
N TRP A 31 3.37 5.28 7.35
CA TRP A 31 4.32 4.20 7.57
C TRP A 31 5.07 4.36 8.90
N ASN A 32 5.56 5.58 9.19
CA ASN A 32 6.22 5.88 10.45
C ASN A 32 5.23 5.89 11.62
N ALA A 33 4.03 6.45 11.41
CA ALA A 33 3.00 6.49 12.44
C ALA A 33 2.54 5.08 12.88
N LEU A 34 2.53 4.12 11.97
CA LEU A 34 2.10 2.75 12.22
C LEU A 34 3.26 1.77 12.43
N GLY A 35 4.49 2.21 12.22
CA GLY A 35 5.69 1.41 12.44
C GLY A 35 5.89 0.29 11.41
N TRP A 36 5.34 0.42 10.20
CA TRP A 36 5.57 -0.55 9.13
C TRP A 36 6.93 -0.36 8.49
N ARG A 37 7.50 -1.45 8.02
CA ARG A 37 8.70 -1.41 7.19
C ARG A 37 8.56 -2.33 5.99
N ARG A 38 9.12 -1.93 4.87
CA ARG A 38 9.22 -2.79 3.69
C ARG A 38 10.44 -3.67 3.81
N ALA A 39 10.21 -4.99 3.86
CA ALA A 39 11.26 -5.99 3.93
C ALA A 39 11.77 -6.39 2.53
N GLU A 40 10.84 -6.49 1.56
CA GLU A 40 11.17 -6.91 0.20
C GLU A 40 10.37 -6.09 -0.80
N LEU A 41 10.96 -5.81 -1.97
CA LEU A 41 10.30 -5.20 -3.12
C LEU A 41 10.88 -5.75 -4.42
N GLU A 42 10.00 -6.31 -5.21
CA GLU A 42 10.26 -6.78 -6.57
C GLU A 42 9.19 -6.24 -7.52
N ALA A 43 9.41 -6.36 -8.83
CA ALA A 43 8.42 -5.95 -9.81
C ALA A 43 7.10 -6.72 -9.62
N GLY A 44 6.06 -6.03 -9.19
CA GLY A 44 4.74 -6.61 -8.94
C GLY A 44 4.60 -7.39 -7.62
N ARG A 45 5.59 -7.35 -6.71
CA ARG A 45 5.53 -8.01 -5.42
C ARG A 45 6.19 -7.15 -4.33
N ALA A 46 5.60 -7.10 -3.14
CA ALA A 46 6.17 -6.44 -1.98
C ALA A 46 5.88 -7.22 -0.70
N VAL A 47 6.79 -7.13 0.26
CA VAL A 47 6.60 -7.68 1.60
C VAL A 47 6.79 -6.57 2.62
N LEU A 48 5.80 -6.41 3.48
CA LEU A 48 5.83 -5.50 4.61
C LEU A 48 5.87 -6.31 5.91
N GLU A 49 6.63 -5.82 6.86
CA GLU A 49 6.67 -6.35 8.22
C GLU A 49 6.15 -5.29 9.20
N TRP A 50 5.48 -5.76 10.22
CA TRP A 50 4.91 -4.95 11.26
C TRP A 50 4.89 -5.70 12.59
N GLU A 51 5.12 -4.96 13.66
CA GLU A 51 4.97 -5.43 15.04
C GLU A 51 3.98 -4.50 15.74
N PRO A 52 2.65 -4.79 15.66
CA PRO A 52 1.62 -3.97 16.27
C PRO A 52 1.75 -3.97 17.80
N ASN A 53 1.43 -2.84 18.40
CA ASN A 53 1.33 -2.66 19.84
C ASN A 53 -0.14 -2.49 20.28
N THR A 54 -0.38 -2.21 21.55
CA THR A 54 -1.72 -2.04 22.13
C THR A 54 -2.50 -0.86 21.55
N ASP A 55 -1.84 0.16 20.98
CA ASP A 55 -2.51 1.31 20.33
C ASP A 55 -3.22 0.90 19.03
N HIS A 56 -2.81 -0.22 18.45
CA HIS A 56 -3.39 -0.78 17.22
C HIS A 56 -4.44 -1.88 17.50
N ALA A 57 -4.74 -2.17 18.76
CA ALA A 57 -5.48 -3.35 19.18
C ALA A 57 -6.56 -3.02 20.21
N PHE A 58 -7.49 -3.91 20.38
CA PHE A 58 -8.45 -3.88 21.48
C PHE A 58 -8.28 -5.11 22.38
N GLN A 59 -8.62 -4.96 23.63
CA GLN A 59 -8.56 -6.05 24.61
C GLN A 59 -9.75 -7.00 24.43
N ALA A 60 -9.48 -8.29 24.34
CA ALA A 60 -10.47 -9.36 24.29
C ALA A 60 -10.14 -10.42 25.33
N GLY A 61 -10.78 -10.35 26.49
CA GLY A 61 -10.40 -11.15 27.64
C GLY A 61 -8.98 -10.81 28.10
N ASP A 62 -8.14 -11.83 28.26
CA ASP A 62 -6.73 -11.69 28.64
C ASP A 62 -5.78 -11.46 27.45
N SER A 63 -6.33 -11.24 26.26
CA SER A 63 -5.56 -11.11 25.03
C SER A 63 -5.81 -9.77 24.35
N TRP A 64 -4.85 -9.33 23.54
CA TRP A 64 -4.99 -8.20 22.63
C TRP A 64 -5.19 -8.69 21.21
N ILE A 65 -6.16 -8.12 20.50
CA ILE A 65 -6.47 -8.42 19.10
C ILE A 65 -6.32 -7.14 18.28
N VAL A 66 -5.48 -7.18 17.26
CA VAL A 66 -5.26 -6.07 16.34
C VAL A 66 -6.55 -5.73 15.62
N HIS A 67 -6.88 -4.43 15.58
CA HIS A 67 -8.10 -3.96 14.94
C HIS A 67 -8.10 -4.32 13.45
N GLY A 68 -9.22 -4.86 12.93
CA GLY A 68 -9.32 -5.31 11.54
C GLY A 68 -9.04 -4.23 10.50
N GLY A 69 -9.37 -2.96 10.80
CA GLY A 69 -8.99 -1.83 9.95
C GLY A 69 -7.49 -1.66 9.81
N MET A 70 -6.71 -1.93 10.87
CA MET A 70 -5.25 -1.86 10.83
C MET A 70 -4.66 -3.01 10.03
N VAL A 71 -5.22 -4.21 10.17
CA VAL A 71 -4.89 -5.38 9.32
C VAL A 71 -5.16 -5.07 7.84
N THR A 72 -6.31 -4.48 7.54
CA THR A 72 -6.66 -4.08 6.17
C THR A 72 -5.69 -3.04 5.63
N ALA A 73 -5.28 -2.07 6.45
CA ALA A 73 -4.39 -0.99 6.04
C ALA A 73 -2.98 -1.50 5.66
N ILE A 74 -2.42 -2.47 6.41
CA ILE A 74 -1.11 -3.03 6.02
C ILE A 74 -1.22 -3.89 4.75
N LEU A 75 -2.33 -4.62 4.57
CA LEU A 75 -2.58 -5.40 3.35
C LEU A 75 -2.74 -4.49 2.13
N ASP A 76 -3.46 -3.36 2.26
CA ASP A 76 -3.57 -2.35 1.21
C ASP A 76 -2.19 -1.75 0.87
N SER A 77 -1.38 -1.44 1.87
CA SER A 77 -0.03 -0.92 1.68
C SER A 77 0.91 -1.91 0.98
N ALA A 78 0.77 -3.21 1.27
CA ALA A 78 1.54 -4.25 0.59
C ALA A 78 1.14 -4.37 -0.89
N MET A 79 -0.17 -4.40 -1.19
CA MET A 79 -0.69 -4.40 -2.56
C MET A 79 -0.34 -3.11 -3.30
N GLY A 80 -0.43 -1.98 -2.61
CA GLY A 80 -0.05 -0.67 -3.12
C GLY A 80 1.43 -0.61 -3.52
N SER A 81 2.33 -1.11 -2.67
CA SER A 81 3.77 -1.20 -2.97
C SER A 81 4.04 -2.08 -4.19
N ALA A 82 3.37 -3.23 -4.28
CA ALA A 82 3.46 -4.12 -5.44
C ALA A 82 2.94 -3.44 -6.72
N THR A 83 1.80 -2.74 -6.64
CA THR A 83 1.23 -1.99 -7.78
C THR A 83 2.19 -0.88 -8.21
N TRP A 84 2.67 -0.09 -7.26
CA TRP A 84 3.58 1.02 -7.52
C TRP A 84 4.84 0.59 -8.25
N SER A 85 5.39 -0.59 -7.94
CA SER A 85 6.60 -1.13 -8.58
C SER A 85 6.47 -1.33 -10.10
N LEU A 86 5.24 -1.34 -10.62
CA LEU A 86 4.92 -1.53 -12.04
C LEU A 86 4.43 -0.27 -12.76
N LEU A 87 4.32 0.87 -12.06
CA LEU A 87 3.82 2.12 -12.65
C LEU A 87 4.93 2.86 -13.41
N ASP A 88 4.61 3.69 -14.37
CA ASP A 88 5.54 4.62 -15.02
C ASP A 88 5.77 5.88 -14.17
N ARG A 89 6.81 6.65 -14.47
CA ARG A 89 7.24 7.81 -13.66
C ARG A 89 6.13 8.82 -13.41
N ASP A 90 5.30 9.04 -14.40
CA ASP A 90 4.22 10.02 -14.35
C ASP A 90 2.87 9.37 -14.01
N GLU A 91 2.88 8.13 -13.53
CA GLU A 91 1.70 7.41 -13.10
C GLU A 91 1.63 7.34 -11.58
N VAL A 92 0.42 7.50 -11.04
CA VAL A 92 0.04 7.20 -9.67
C VAL A 92 -1.13 6.24 -9.66
N TYR A 93 -1.44 5.64 -8.54
CA TYR A 93 -2.65 4.82 -8.41
C TYR A 93 -3.51 5.31 -7.22
N LEU A 94 -4.79 5.01 -7.31
CA LEU A 94 -5.74 5.13 -6.21
C LEU A 94 -6.45 3.79 -6.04
N THR A 95 -6.60 3.35 -4.81
CA THR A 95 -7.40 2.16 -4.48
C THR A 95 -8.88 2.49 -4.70
N ALA A 96 -9.53 1.78 -5.60
CA ALA A 96 -10.94 1.97 -5.94
C ALA A 96 -11.84 0.98 -5.21
N ASP A 97 -11.35 -0.21 -4.93
CA ASP A 97 -12.05 -1.26 -4.21
C ASP A 97 -11.07 -2.06 -3.37
N LEU A 98 -11.51 -2.47 -2.19
CA LEU A 98 -10.71 -3.21 -1.22
C LEU A 98 -11.61 -4.17 -0.45
N ARG A 99 -11.28 -5.46 -0.52
CA ARG A 99 -12.00 -6.49 0.23
C ARG A 99 -11.03 -7.34 1.02
N THR A 100 -11.18 -7.33 2.34
CA THR A 100 -10.40 -8.14 3.28
C THR A 100 -11.26 -9.28 3.84
N GLU A 101 -10.68 -10.46 3.92
CA GLU A 101 -11.23 -11.65 4.56
C GLU A 101 -10.35 -12.01 5.75
N PHE A 102 -10.94 -12.13 6.94
CA PHE A 102 -10.26 -12.43 8.19
C PHE A 102 -10.52 -13.89 8.57
N TYR A 103 -9.48 -14.68 8.64
CA TYR A 103 -9.58 -16.11 8.94
C TYR A 103 -9.30 -16.41 10.40
N ARG A 104 -8.42 -15.60 11.04
CA ARG A 104 -8.02 -15.75 12.44
C ARG A 104 -7.81 -14.40 13.09
N PRO A 105 -7.99 -14.28 14.42
CA PRO A 105 -7.62 -13.07 15.14
C PRO A 105 -6.13 -12.80 14.99
N THR A 106 -5.78 -11.59 14.53
CA THR A 106 -4.39 -11.13 14.52
C THR A 106 -4.01 -10.69 15.93
N ARG A 107 -3.05 -11.36 16.53
CA ARG A 107 -2.54 -11.02 17.89
C ARG A 107 -1.35 -10.08 17.79
N LEU A 108 -0.93 -9.51 18.94
CA LEU A 108 0.33 -8.79 19.02
C LEU A 108 1.49 -9.76 18.75
N GLY A 109 2.55 -9.27 18.17
CA GLY A 109 3.71 -10.03 17.68
C GLY A 109 4.03 -9.62 16.25
N ARG A 110 5.10 -10.15 15.72
CA ARG A 110 5.52 -9.84 14.34
C ARG A 110 4.59 -10.49 13.34
N ILE A 111 4.15 -9.69 12.38
CA ILE A 111 3.32 -10.14 11.26
C ILE A 111 3.94 -9.70 9.94
N ARG A 112 3.61 -10.42 8.88
CA ARG A 112 4.15 -10.21 7.54
C ARG A 112 3.03 -10.16 6.53
N ALA A 113 2.92 -9.03 5.82
CA ALA A 113 1.98 -8.85 4.73
C ALA A 113 2.72 -8.97 3.39
N THR A 114 2.33 -9.94 2.58
CA THR A 114 2.85 -10.12 1.23
C THR A 114 1.79 -9.68 0.23
N GLY A 115 2.09 -8.66 -0.58
CA GLY A 115 1.25 -8.16 -1.65
C GLY A 115 1.82 -8.49 -3.02
N TRP A 116 0.96 -8.79 -3.98
CA TRP A 116 1.37 -9.02 -5.38
C TRP A 116 0.32 -8.54 -6.36
N VAL A 117 0.79 -8.20 -7.57
CA VAL A 117 -0.07 -7.86 -8.69
C VAL A 117 -0.54 -9.14 -9.38
N VAL A 118 -1.84 -9.35 -9.41
CA VAL A 118 -2.48 -10.46 -10.14
C VAL A 118 -2.51 -10.15 -11.64
N ARG A 119 -2.91 -8.91 -11.98
CA ARG A 119 -2.96 -8.45 -13.38
C ARG A 119 -2.89 -6.93 -13.43
N LYS A 120 -2.08 -6.38 -14.32
CA LYS A 120 -2.06 -4.95 -14.66
C LYS A 120 -2.54 -4.76 -16.10
N THR A 121 -3.43 -3.80 -16.30
CA THR A 121 -3.83 -3.25 -17.58
C THR A 121 -3.31 -1.80 -17.67
N ARG A 122 -3.68 -1.08 -18.73
CA ARG A 122 -3.27 0.32 -18.86
C ARG A 122 -3.79 1.22 -17.74
N ARG A 123 -5.03 0.98 -17.25
CA ARG A 123 -5.69 1.86 -16.27
C ARG A 123 -6.09 1.15 -14.98
N VAL A 124 -6.03 -0.17 -14.94
CA VAL A 124 -6.51 -0.95 -13.80
C VAL A 124 -5.47 -1.99 -13.42
N THR A 125 -5.19 -2.09 -12.14
CA THR A 125 -4.37 -3.15 -11.55
C THR A 125 -5.20 -3.91 -10.55
N PHE A 126 -5.27 -5.22 -10.72
CA PHE A 126 -5.83 -6.16 -9.74
C PHE A 126 -4.69 -6.69 -8.90
N ALA A 127 -4.78 -6.53 -7.60
CA ALA A 127 -3.77 -6.97 -6.65
C ALA A 127 -4.39 -7.86 -5.58
N ALA A 128 -3.54 -8.67 -4.94
CA ALA A 128 -3.92 -9.51 -3.83
C ALA A 128 -2.82 -9.44 -2.75
N ALA A 129 -3.19 -9.74 -1.50
CA ALA A 129 -2.26 -9.83 -0.40
C ALA A 129 -2.70 -10.86 0.63
N GLU A 130 -1.73 -11.39 1.37
CA GLU A 130 -1.93 -12.28 2.50
C GLU A 130 -1.15 -11.77 3.71
N LEU A 131 -1.73 -11.97 4.90
CA LEU A 131 -1.12 -11.69 6.19
C LEU A 131 -0.82 -12.98 6.91
N HIS A 132 0.42 -13.12 7.37
CA HIS A 132 0.87 -14.28 8.14
C HIS A 132 1.51 -13.83 9.47
N ASP A 133 1.40 -14.68 10.49
CA ASP A 133 2.17 -14.55 11.72
C ASP A 133 3.60 -15.11 11.57
N GLU A 134 4.37 -15.12 12.68
CA GLU A 134 5.75 -15.63 12.72
C GLU A 134 5.84 -17.14 12.44
N GLU A 135 4.80 -17.88 12.77
CA GLU A 135 4.69 -19.32 12.54
C GLU A 135 4.26 -19.66 11.10
N GLY A 136 3.98 -18.63 10.28
CA GLY A 136 3.52 -18.80 8.91
C GLY A 136 2.03 -19.12 8.80
N THR A 137 1.25 -18.90 9.87
CA THR A 137 -0.20 -19.10 9.86
C THR A 137 -0.88 -17.99 9.07
N LEU A 138 -1.73 -18.33 8.10
CA LEU A 138 -2.54 -17.37 7.37
C LEU A 138 -3.61 -16.77 8.28
N LEU A 139 -3.56 -15.46 8.48
CA LEU A 139 -4.48 -14.70 9.34
C LEU A 139 -5.57 -14.00 8.56
N ALA A 140 -5.21 -13.39 7.43
CA ALA A 140 -6.13 -12.65 6.58
C ALA A 140 -5.66 -12.66 5.12
N SER A 141 -6.57 -12.44 4.19
CA SER A 141 -6.25 -12.13 2.80
C SER A 141 -7.00 -10.88 2.33
N CYS A 142 -6.48 -10.24 1.29
CA CYS A 142 -7.10 -9.07 0.72
C CYS A 142 -6.98 -9.06 -0.80
N ARG A 143 -7.97 -8.44 -1.45
CA ARG A 143 -7.95 -8.14 -2.89
C ARG A 143 -8.27 -6.68 -3.08
N ALA A 144 -7.60 -6.05 -4.04
CA ALA A 144 -7.81 -4.66 -4.39
C ALA A 144 -7.91 -4.47 -5.90
N THR A 145 -8.67 -3.45 -6.27
CA THR A 145 -8.68 -2.87 -7.60
C THR A 145 -8.11 -1.46 -7.51
N ASN A 146 -6.98 -1.24 -8.18
CA ASN A 146 -6.30 0.05 -8.22
C ASN A 146 -6.50 0.70 -9.59
N ILE A 147 -6.86 1.98 -9.60
CA ILE A 147 -6.98 2.79 -10.82
C ILE A 147 -5.68 3.55 -11.02
N THR A 148 -5.05 3.37 -12.18
CA THR A 148 -3.86 4.11 -12.57
C THR A 148 -4.26 5.44 -13.20
N ILE A 149 -3.68 6.52 -12.70
CA ILE A 149 -3.85 7.89 -13.17
C ILE A 149 -2.52 8.32 -13.81
N ASP A 150 -2.56 8.74 -15.06
CA ASP A 150 -1.44 9.40 -15.73
C ASP A 150 -1.50 10.90 -15.42
N LEU A 151 -0.51 11.40 -14.68
CA LEU A 151 -0.46 12.80 -14.26
C LEU A 151 -0.29 13.78 -15.44
N ARG A 152 0.08 13.28 -16.62
CA ARG A 152 0.14 14.08 -17.85
C ARG A 152 -1.24 14.30 -18.47
N ASP A 153 -2.17 13.38 -18.22
CA ASP A 153 -3.54 13.44 -18.73
C ASP A 153 -4.47 14.28 -17.80
N GLU A 154 -4.00 14.69 -16.61
CA GLU A 154 -4.78 15.56 -15.74
C GLU A 154 -4.93 16.96 -16.37
N PRO A 155 -6.15 17.37 -16.75
CA PRO A 155 -6.38 18.73 -17.18
C PRO A 155 -6.07 19.67 -15.99
N GLN A 156 -5.47 20.84 -16.25
CA GLN A 156 -5.05 21.87 -15.29
C GLN A 156 -6.11 22.28 -14.23
N ARG A 157 -7.19 21.54 -14.09
CA ARG A 157 -8.27 21.75 -13.09
C ARG A 157 -7.83 21.52 -11.65
N ALA A 158 -6.84 20.68 -11.40
CA ALA A 158 -6.33 20.40 -10.05
C ALA A 158 -5.48 21.54 -9.45
N ARG A 159 -5.10 22.54 -10.23
CA ARG A 159 -4.40 23.75 -9.74
C ARG A 159 -5.31 24.83 -9.16
N ARG A 160 -6.62 24.64 -9.13
CA ARG A 160 -7.54 25.52 -8.39
C ARG A 160 -7.47 25.13 -6.91
N GLY A 161 -6.89 26.01 -6.11
CA GLY A 161 -6.80 25.89 -4.66
C GLY A 161 -8.15 25.57 -3.99
N PRO A 162 -8.16 25.32 -2.67
CA PRO A 162 -9.33 24.83 -1.95
C PRO A 162 -10.55 25.70 -2.26
N ALA A 163 -11.68 25.03 -2.50
CA ALA A 163 -12.95 25.71 -2.70
C ALA A 163 -13.16 26.73 -1.55
N ARG A 164 -13.52 27.96 -1.91
CA ARG A 164 -13.88 28.98 -0.90
C ARG A 164 -14.96 28.38 0.01
N PRO A 165 -14.85 28.56 1.33
CA PRO A 165 -15.92 28.13 2.22
C PRO A 165 -17.22 28.86 1.78
N VAL A 166 -18.31 28.09 1.72
CA VAL A 166 -19.65 28.61 1.53
C VAL A 166 -19.92 29.42 2.78
N SER A 167 -20.04 30.76 2.64
CA SER A 167 -20.53 31.63 3.73
C SER A 167 -22.02 31.36 3.87
N ASP A 168 -22.46 30.97 5.06
CA ASP A 168 -23.86 30.97 5.48
C ASP A 168 -24.49 32.37 5.39
#